data_b812a1730178b079ac640b3c1f5c7933
#
_entry.id   b812a1730178b079ac640b3c1f5c7933
#
_cell.length_a   1.000
_cell.length_b   1.000
_cell.length_c   1.000
_cell.angle_alpha   90.00
_cell.angle_beta   90.00
_cell.angle_gamma   90.00
#
_symmetry.space_group_name_H-M   'P 1'
#
loop_
_entity.id
_entity.type
_entity.pdbx_description
1 polymer ?
#
loop_
_entity_poly.entity_id
_entity_poly.type
_entity_poly.pdbx_seq_one_letter_code
_entity_poly.pdbx_strand_id
1 'polypeptide(L)'
;ILMLAGRRKTDREASEIILDTAIRAADCTISKSWKQGVGSLCLSPGELDAVLLVSAALFENGRKEEAWLLWQAVWNYPGQHCWRERVKAMTLPQAAVLGIRMASAGKRQGGPDSRDISMGDLAARGQEALELLRRNSCHCYVLPLLDCLCECGAFLSAKPGYLEQVNTFRKMFLDLYGWFRYPGYRIWQGISVDNTRDAGRTLKMLRTFYGKARENAVYDGDKIVITPRQLERVEKGLHKPSYRNYDKLVKQYGKSGGWNMPLLETDSLEVLDQRQLI
;
A
#
# COMPACT_ATOMS: atom_id res chain seq x y z
N ILE A 1 10.61 8.03 -5.49
CA ILE A 1 10.96 7.91 -6.92
C ILE A 1 9.70 7.64 -7.76
N LEU A 2 8.86 6.66 -7.43
CA LEU A 2 7.58 6.40 -8.13
C LEU A 2 6.62 7.61 -8.15
N MET A 3 6.66 8.49 -7.13
CA MET A 3 5.90 9.74 -7.11
C MET A 3 6.53 10.86 -7.93
N LEU A 4 7.85 10.87 -8.11
CA LEU A 4 8.54 11.87 -8.91
C LEU A 4 8.35 11.67 -10.41
N ALA A 5 8.28 10.41 -10.87
CA ALA A 5 8.01 10.06 -12.25
C ALA A 5 6.64 10.56 -12.76
N GLY A 6 5.63 10.69 -11.88
CA GLY A 6 4.30 11.18 -12.26
C GLY A 6 4.17 12.70 -12.45
N ARG A 7 5.18 13.51 -12.13
CA ARG A 7 5.05 14.98 -12.09
C ARG A 7 5.77 15.76 -13.20
N ARG A 8 6.64 15.16 -13.99
CA ARG A 8 7.32 15.89 -15.07
C ARG A 8 7.37 15.09 -16.37
N LYS A 9 6.50 15.46 -17.30
CA LYS A 9 6.83 15.37 -18.72
C LYS A 9 8.03 16.26 -18.93
N THR A 10 9.07 15.74 -19.55
CA THR A 10 10.21 16.47 -20.06
C THR A 10 11.48 16.30 -19.27
N ASP A 11 12.22 15.50 -19.55
CA ASP A 11 13.63 15.59 -19.84
C ASP A 11 14.15 14.16 -20.03
N ARG A 12 14.46 13.79 -21.22
CA ARG A 12 15.03 12.46 -21.51
C ARG A 12 16.25 12.23 -20.63
N GLU A 13 17.01 13.28 -20.39
CA GLU A 13 18.19 13.25 -19.53
C GLU A 13 17.82 12.94 -18.06
N ALA A 14 16.74 13.55 -17.54
CA ALA A 14 16.26 13.26 -16.19
C ALA A 14 15.76 11.80 -16.06
N SER A 15 15.10 11.28 -17.09
CA SER A 15 14.63 9.89 -17.11
C SER A 15 15.80 8.90 -17.16
N GLU A 16 16.85 9.20 -17.92
CA GLU A 16 18.08 8.39 -17.97
C GLU A 16 18.82 8.39 -16.63
N ILE A 17 18.90 9.53 -15.94
CA ILE A 17 19.48 9.65 -14.59
C ILE A 17 18.68 8.83 -13.59
N ILE A 18 17.35 8.88 -13.64
CA ILE A 18 16.48 8.08 -12.77
C ILE A 18 16.71 6.59 -13.01
N LEU A 19 16.79 6.15 -14.26
CA LEU A 19 17.05 4.75 -14.60
C LEU A 19 18.42 4.29 -14.10
N ASP A 20 19.47 5.05 -14.35
CA ASP A 20 20.82 4.72 -13.86
C ASP A 20 20.85 4.64 -12.33
N THR A 21 20.19 5.58 -11.65
CA THR A 21 20.09 5.59 -10.19
C THR A 21 19.32 4.37 -9.66
N ALA A 22 18.21 4.00 -10.30
CA ALA A 22 17.44 2.81 -9.92
C ALA A 22 18.24 1.51 -10.12
N ILE A 23 18.96 1.41 -11.24
CA ILE A 23 19.84 0.25 -11.51
C ILE A 23 20.96 0.17 -10.48
N ARG A 24 21.61 1.28 -10.15
CA ARG A 24 22.67 1.32 -9.12
C ARG A 24 22.11 0.92 -7.75
N ALA A 25 20.94 1.40 -7.39
CA ALA A 25 20.29 1.02 -6.14
C ALA A 25 20.03 -0.49 -6.10
N ALA A 26 19.51 -1.07 -7.17
CA ALA A 26 19.30 -2.51 -7.27
C ALA A 26 20.64 -3.28 -7.24
N ASP A 27 21.67 -2.82 -7.95
CA ASP A 27 23.01 -3.43 -7.96
C ASP A 27 23.69 -3.40 -6.57
N CYS A 28 23.39 -2.38 -5.75
CA CYS A 28 23.91 -2.28 -4.38
C CYS A 28 23.11 -3.11 -3.37
N THR A 29 21.82 -3.31 -3.62
CA THR A 29 20.90 -3.99 -2.71
C THR A 29 20.88 -5.51 -3.00
N ILE A 30 20.83 -5.84 -4.28
CA ILE A 30 20.76 -7.19 -4.82
C ILE A 30 22.08 -7.41 -5.57
N SER A 31 22.76 -8.53 -5.45
CA SER A 31 23.94 -8.77 -6.28
C SER A 31 23.61 -8.57 -7.77
N LYS A 32 24.57 -8.15 -8.60
CA LYS A 32 24.38 -7.86 -10.05
C LYS A 32 23.74 -9.00 -10.85
N SER A 33 23.64 -10.20 -10.26
CA SER A 33 23.00 -11.39 -10.82
C SER A 33 21.50 -11.23 -11.06
N TRP A 34 20.82 -10.26 -10.45
CA TRP A 34 19.39 -10.02 -10.72
C TRP A 34 19.10 -9.72 -12.22
N LYS A 35 20.08 -9.20 -12.94
CA LYS A 35 20.01 -8.96 -14.40
C LYS A 35 19.93 -10.25 -15.23
N GLN A 36 20.36 -11.36 -14.66
CA GLN A 36 20.32 -12.68 -15.32
C GLN A 36 18.99 -13.39 -15.11
N GLY A 37 18.23 -12.99 -14.11
CA GLY A 37 16.89 -13.51 -13.82
C GLY A 37 16.51 -13.39 -12.35
N VAL A 38 15.47 -12.63 -12.10
CA VAL A 38 14.95 -12.39 -10.73
C VAL A 38 14.46 -13.69 -10.08
N GLY A 39 13.85 -14.58 -10.87
CA GLY A 39 13.26 -15.82 -10.35
C GLY A 39 14.24 -16.85 -9.81
N SER A 40 15.53 -16.74 -10.12
CA SER A 40 16.56 -17.67 -9.64
C SER A 40 17.21 -17.24 -8.32
N LEU A 41 16.92 -16.04 -7.84
CA LEU A 41 17.52 -15.46 -6.64
C LEU A 41 16.63 -15.68 -5.42
N CYS A 42 17.22 -15.64 -4.24
CA CYS A 42 16.49 -15.60 -2.98
C CYS A 42 16.39 -14.16 -2.49
N LEU A 43 15.29 -13.50 -2.83
CA LEU A 43 15.09 -12.07 -2.58
C LEU A 43 14.09 -11.83 -1.44
N SER A 44 14.34 -10.79 -0.66
CA SER A 44 13.40 -10.22 0.31
C SER A 44 12.37 -9.31 -0.36
N PRO A 45 11.28 -8.94 0.32
CA PRO A 45 10.32 -7.95 -0.19
C PRO A 45 10.97 -6.62 -0.59
N GLY A 46 11.89 -6.10 0.23
CA GLY A 46 12.57 -4.83 -0.07
C GLY A 46 13.48 -4.90 -1.30
N GLU A 47 14.08 -6.06 -1.57
CA GLU A 47 14.87 -6.28 -2.78
C GLU A 47 13.98 -6.36 -4.02
N LEU A 48 12.81 -6.98 -3.91
CA LEU A 48 11.81 -6.96 -4.99
C LEU A 48 11.28 -5.55 -5.26
N ASP A 49 11.13 -4.71 -4.22
CA ASP A 49 10.77 -3.31 -4.39
C ASP A 49 11.83 -2.54 -5.18
N ALA A 50 13.12 -2.82 -4.97
CA ALA A 50 14.18 -2.25 -5.79
C ALA A 50 14.08 -2.69 -7.28
N VAL A 51 13.71 -3.93 -7.54
CA VAL A 51 13.44 -4.41 -8.91
C VAL A 51 12.24 -3.70 -9.53
N LEU A 52 11.15 -3.48 -8.76
CA LEU A 52 9.99 -2.71 -9.23
C LEU A 52 10.35 -1.25 -9.56
N LEU A 53 11.27 -0.64 -8.82
CA LEU A 53 11.77 0.69 -9.14
C LEU A 53 12.49 0.72 -10.49
N VAL A 54 13.29 -0.30 -10.78
CA VAL A 54 13.94 -0.42 -12.10
C VAL A 54 12.89 -0.62 -13.19
N SER A 55 11.89 -1.47 -12.97
CA SER A 55 10.78 -1.66 -13.92
C SER A 55 10.06 -0.34 -14.21
N ALA A 56 9.74 0.44 -13.18
CA ALA A 56 9.12 1.76 -13.35
C ALA A 56 10.01 2.72 -14.17
N ALA A 57 11.30 2.78 -13.85
CA ALA A 57 12.25 3.65 -14.54
C ALA A 57 12.46 3.23 -16.00
N LEU A 58 12.48 1.94 -16.32
CA LEU A 58 12.50 1.42 -17.67
C LEU A 58 11.26 1.85 -18.46
N PHE A 59 10.08 1.76 -17.84
CA PHE A 59 8.83 2.16 -18.48
C PHE A 59 8.84 3.66 -18.83
N GLU A 60 9.27 4.52 -17.93
CA GLU A 60 9.37 5.97 -18.14
C GLU A 60 10.42 6.32 -19.23
N ASN A 61 11.46 5.50 -19.39
CA ASN A 61 12.45 5.61 -20.45
C ASN A 61 11.99 5.03 -21.80
N GLY A 62 10.74 4.58 -21.92
CA GLY A 62 10.21 4.01 -23.15
C GLY A 62 10.60 2.55 -23.42
N ARG A 63 11.38 1.91 -22.52
CA ARG A 63 11.79 0.49 -22.61
C ARG A 63 10.66 -0.40 -22.05
N LYS A 64 9.49 -0.31 -22.66
CA LYS A 64 8.24 -0.87 -22.13
C LYS A 64 8.28 -2.39 -22.01
N GLU A 65 8.81 -3.09 -22.99
CA GLU A 65 8.87 -4.57 -22.98
C GLU A 65 9.72 -5.08 -21.81
N GLU A 66 10.88 -4.48 -21.59
CA GLU A 66 11.76 -4.85 -20.49
C GLU A 66 11.10 -4.52 -19.12
N ALA A 67 10.42 -3.39 -19.04
CA ALA A 67 9.67 -3.02 -17.84
C ALA A 67 8.61 -4.06 -17.50
N TRP A 68 7.82 -4.50 -18.48
CA TRP A 68 6.79 -5.50 -18.28
C TRP A 68 7.33 -6.88 -17.92
N LEU A 69 8.42 -7.32 -18.56
CA LEU A 69 9.07 -8.58 -18.22
C LEU A 69 9.56 -8.58 -16.77
N LEU A 70 10.18 -7.48 -16.35
CA LEU A 70 10.68 -7.34 -14.99
C LEU A 70 9.55 -7.28 -13.97
N TRP A 71 8.49 -6.52 -14.26
CA TRP A 71 7.29 -6.46 -13.45
C TRP A 71 6.63 -7.83 -13.29
N GLN A 72 6.50 -8.59 -14.37
CA GLN A 72 5.90 -9.93 -14.36
C GLN A 72 6.74 -10.91 -13.55
N ALA A 73 8.07 -10.82 -13.63
CA ALA A 73 8.96 -11.62 -12.80
C ALA A 73 8.71 -11.34 -11.31
N VAL A 74 8.59 -10.08 -10.91
CA VAL A 74 8.29 -9.70 -9.52
C VAL A 74 6.89 -10.15 -9.11
N TRP A 75 5.88 -10.01 -9.97
CA TRP A 75 4.52 -10.46 -9.64
C TRP A 75 4.45 -11.96 -9.36
N ASN A 76 5.15 -12.76 -10.16
CA ASN A 76 5.12 -14.22 -10.06
C ASN A 76 6.04 -14.74 -8.94
N TYR A 77 7.04 -13.97 -8.53
CA TYR A 77 8.07 -14.38 -7.59
C TYR A 77 7.52 -14.95 -6.26
N PRO A 78 6.56 -14.30 -5.57
CA PRO A 78 6.04 -14.81 -4.29
C PRO A 78 5.33 -16.16 -4.42
N GLY A 79 4.75 -16.45 -5.58
CA GLY A 79 4.15 -17.76 -5.89
C GLY A 79 5.20 -18.84 -6.12
N GLN A 80 6.22 -18.54 -6.93
CA GLN A 80 7.31 -19.45 -7.26
C GLN A 80 8.13 -19.85 -6.02
N HIS A 81 8.31 -18.92 -5.07
CA HIS A 81 9.07 -19.14 -3.84
C HIS A 81 8.20 -19.51 -2.63
N CYS A 82 6.94 -19.87 -2.84
CA CYS A 82 6.01 -20.33 -1.79
C CYS A 82 5.91 -19.39 -0.58
N TRP A 83 5.94 -18.08 -0.83
CA TRP A 83 5.84 -17.10 0.24
C TRP A 83 4.51 -17.17 0.98
N ARG A 84 4.57 -16.94 2.30
CA ARG A 84 3.37 -16.82 3.14
C ARG A 84 2.56 -15.61 2.73
N GLU A 85 1.25 -15.66 2.88
CA GLU A 85 0.32 -14.57 2.52
C GLU A 85 0.74 -13.21 3.06
N ARG A 86 1.26 -13.18 4.28
CA ARG A 86 1.71 -11.96 4.91
C ARG A 86 2.88 -11.30 4.18
N VAL A 87 3.83 -12.08 3.70
CA VAL A 87 4.97 -11.59 2.93
C VAL A 87 4.52 -11.14 1.54
N LYS A 88 3.58 -11.87 0.94
CA LYS A 88 2.92 -11.45 -0.32
C LYS A 88 2.22 -10.10 -0.17
N ALA A 89 1.56 -9.87 0.98
CA ALA A 89 0.88 -8.61 1.26
C ALA A 89 1.83 -7.40 1.37
N MET A 90 3.12 -7.61 1.51
CA MET A 90 4.12 -6.51 1.53
C MET A 90 4.58 -6.10 0.13
N THR A 91 4.55 -7.00 -0.84
CA THR A 91 5.10 -6.77 -2.20
C THR A 91 4.02 -6.62 -3.27
N LEU A 92 2.99 -7.48 -3.26
CA LEU A 92 1.99 -7.51 -4.33
C LEU A 92 1.19 -6.21 -4.49
N PRO A 93 0.85 -5.45 -3.43
CA PRO A 93 0.16 -4.17 -3.59
C PRO A 93 0.96 -3.16 -4.43
N GLN A 94 2.26 -3.05 -4.19
CA GLN A 94 3.12 -2.17 -4.97
C GLN A 94 3.24 -2.62 -6.42
N ALA A 95 3.39 -3.92 -6.64
CA ALA A 95 3.41 -4.49 -7.98
C ALA A 95 2.09 -4.24 -8.73
N ALA A 96 0.93 -4.41 -8.06
CA ALA A 96 -0.37 -4.11 -8.64
C ALA A 96 -0.50 -2.63 -9.03
N VAL A 97 -0.13 -1.71 -8.14
CA VAL A 97 -0.12 -0.27 -8.41
C VAL A 97 0.73 0.06 -9.63
N LEU A 98 1.94 -0.46 -9.70
CA LEU A 98 2.84 -0.22 -10.84
C LEU A 98 2.25 -0.77 -12.15
N GLY A 99 1.76 -2.01 -12.16
CA GLY A 99 1.16 -2.62 -13.33
C GLY A 99 -0.03 -1.81 -13.87
N ILE A 100 -0.96 -1.41 -13.01
CA ILE A 100 -2.11 -0.59 -13.39
C ILE A 100 -1.66 0.77 -13.96
N ARG A 101 -0.69 1.42 -13.33
CA ARG A 101 -0.16 2.71 -13.81
C ARG A 101 0.52 2.60 -15.17
N MET A 102 1.35 1.58 -15.36
CA MET A 102 2.00 1.34 -16.67
C MET A 102 0.96 1.09 -17.78
N ALA A 103 -0.07 0.28 -17.52
CA ALA A 103 -1.13 0.03 -18.48
C ALA A 103 -1.96 1.29 -18.79
N SER A 104 -2.30 2.08 -17.77
CA SER A 104 -3.04 3.34 -17.93
C SER A 104 -2.24 4.37 -18.74
N ALA A 105 -0.93 4.47 -18.51
CA ALA A 105 -0.04 5.35 -19.27
C ALA A 105 0.16 4.86 -20.71
N GLY A 106 0.25 3.56 -20.93
CA GLY A 106 0.38 2.96 -22.27
C GLY A 106 -0.82 3.27 -23.16
N LYS A 107 -2.03 3.18 -22.66
CA LYS A 107 -3.27 3.52 -23.39
C LYS A 107 -3.32 4.99 -23.81
N ARG A 108 -2.87 5.90 -22.96
CA ARG A 108 -2.84 7.35 -23.26
C ARG A 108 -1.85 7.71 -24.37
N GLN A 109 -0.85 6.88 -24.61
CA GLN A 109 0.21 7.14 -25.58
C GLN A 109 -0.02 6.43 -26.96
N GLY A 110 -1.15 5.73 -27.14
CA GLY A 110 -1.47 5.04 -28.39
C GLY A 110 -0.47 3.93 -28.77
N GLY A 111 0.30 3.44 -27.78
CA GLY A 111 1.24 2.36 -27.98
C GLY A 111 0.54 1.02 -28.22
N PRO A 112 1.20 0.05 -28.90
CA PRO A 112 0.66 -1.29 -29.04
C PRO A 112 0.34 -1.86 -27.66
N ASP A 113 -0.83 -2.49 -27.53
CA ASP A 113 -1.21 -3.19 -26.32
C ASP A 113 -0.06 -4.12 -25.90
N SER A 114 0.36 -4.00 -24.64
CA SER A 114 1.29 -4.95 -24.02
C SER A 114 0.66 -6.34 -24.13
N ARG A 115 1.26 -7.19 -24.92
CA ARG A 115 0.67 -8.33 -25.63
C ARG A 115 -0.12 -9.34 -24.80
N ASP A 116 -0.05 -9.33 -23.48
CA ASP A 116 -0.64 -10.43 -22.69
C ASP A 116 -1.35 -10.05 -21.37
N ILE A 117 -1.39 -8.78 -20.97
CA ILE A 117 -2.00 -8.42 -19.70
C ILE A 117 -3.08 -7.37 -19.91
N SER A 118 -4.33 -7.78 -19.77
CA SER A 118 -5.48 -6.89 -19.90
C SER A 118 -5.63 -6.00 -18.65
N MET A 119 -6.27 -4.84 -18.82
CA MET A 119 -6.63 -4.01 -17.66
C MET A 119 -7.55 -4.75 -16.68
N GLY A 120 -8.38 -5.68 -17.18
CA GLY A 120 -9.21 -6.55 -16.36
C GLY A 120 -8.37 -7.46 -15.46
N ASP A 121 -7.31 -8.06 -16.01
CA ASP A 121 -6.40 -8.91 -15.23
C ASP A 121 -5.64 -8.09 -14.18
N LEU A 122 -5.21 -6.89 -14.51
CA LEU A 122 -4.55 -6.00 -13.56
C LEU A 122 -5.49 -5.53 -12.45
N ALA A 123 -6.73 -5.22 -12.79
CA ALA A 123 -7.76 -4.90 -11.81
C ALA A 123 -8.05 -6.09 -10.88
N ALA A 124 -8.12 -7.31 -11.41
CA ALA A 124 -8.27 -8.53 -10.60
C ALA A 124 -7.08 -8.74 -9.66
N ARG A 125 -5.86 -8.55 -10.14
CA ARG A 125 -4.64 -8.59 -9.32
C ARG A 125 -4.62 -7.51 -8.24
N GLY A 126 -5.11 -6.31 -8.55
CA GLY A 126 -5.28 -5.24 -7.56
C GLY A 126 -6.31 -5.61 -6.48
N GLN A 127 -7.41 -6.27 -6.85
CA GLN A 127 -8.39 -6.77 -5.89
C GLN A 127 -7.79 -7.86 -4.99
N GLU A 128 -7.04 -8.80 -5.55
CA GLU A 128 -6.33 -9.82 -4.77
C GLU A 128 -5.36 -9.19 -3.78
N ALA A 129 -4.57 -8.22 -4.23
CA ALA A 129 -3.63 -7.48 -3.37
C ALA A 129 -4.35 -6.75 -2.24
N LEU A 130 -5.50 -6.11 -2.50
CA LEU A 130 -6.30 -5.45 -1.46
C LEU A 130 -6.83 -6.44 -0.43
N GLU A 131 -7.32 -7.60 -0.85
CA GLU A 131 -7.79 -8.62 0.07
C GLU A 131 -6.66 -9.24 0.89
N LEU A 132 -5.47 -9.40 0.30
CA LEU A 132 -4.28 -9.82 1.04
C LEU A 132 -3.89 -8.81 2.11
N LEU A 133 -3.88 -7.50 1.79
CA LEU A 133 -3.65 -6.45 2.78
C LEU A 133 -4.63 -6.53 3.94
N ARG A 134 -5.91 -6.66 3.63
CA ARG A 134 -6.98 -6.69 4.64
C ARG A 134 -6.88 -7.92 5.55
N ARG A 135 -6.71 -9.11 4.98
CA ARG A 135 -6.58 -10.37 5.75
C ARG A 135 -5.35 -10.40 6.64
N ASN A 136 -4.26 -9.81 6.18
CA ASN A 136 -3.00 -9.81 6.91
C ASN A 136 -2.81 -8.57 7.79
N SER A 137 -3.81 -7.69 7.89
CA SER A 137 -3.74 -6.44 8.63
C SER A 137 -2.54 -5.59 8.22
N CYS A 138 -2.19 -5.61 6.92
CA CYS A 138 -1.16 -4.77 6.31
C CYS A 138 -1.79 -3.49 5.77
N HIS A 139 -0.98 -2.44 5.62
CA HIS A 139 -1.43 -1.15 5.08
C HIS A 139 -0.44 -0.53 4.11
N CYS A 140 0.64 -1.26 3.78
CA CYS A 140 1.60 -0.85 2.76
C CYS A 140 0.88 -0.62 1.43
N TYR A 141 1.08 0.55 0.83
CA TYR A 141 0.50 0.92 -0.46
C TYR A 141 -1.04 0.91 -0.54
N VAL A 142 -1.75 0.93 0.59
CA VAL A 142 -3.22 0.87 0.60
C VAL A 142 -3.83 2.02 -0.19
N LEU A 143 -3.46 3.27 0.07
CA LEU A 143 -4.06 4.41 -0.61
C LEU A 143 -3.72 4.45 -2.11
N PRO A 144 -2.46 4.29 -2.54
CA PRO A 144 -2.12 4.16 -3.96
C PRO A 144 -2.87 3.03 -4.66
N LEU A 145 -3.06 1.88 -3.99
CA LEU A 145 -3.81 0.77 -4.54
C LEU A 145 -5.31 1.09 -4.68
N LEU A 146 -5.91 1.73 -3.67
CA LEU A 146 -7.30 2.16 -3.73
C LEU A 146 -7.52 3.22 -4.83
N ASP A 147 -6.58 4.15 -5.02
CA ASP A 147 -6.61 5.12 -6.12
C ASP A 147 -6.62 4.42 -7.48
N CYS A 148 -5.69 3.49 -7.70
CA CYS A 148 -5.61 2.71 -8.93
C CYS A 148 -6.89 1.88 -9.16
N LEU A 149 -7.44 1.23 -8.13
CA LEU A 149 -8.68 0.47 -8.25
C LEU A 149 -9.89 1.36 -8.58
N CYS A 150 -9.97 2.57 -8.03
CA CYS A 150 -11.00 3.52 -8.43
C CYS A 150 -10.88 3.92 -9.91
N GLU A 151 -9.67 4.12 -10.41
CA GLU A 151 -9.42 4.40 -11.84
C GLU A 151 -9.80 3.21 -12.74
N CYS A 152 -9.67 2.00 -12.22
CA CYS A 152 -10.04 0.76 -12.91
C CYS A 152 -11.52 0.38 -12.72
N GLY A 153 -12.37 1.27 -12.23
CA GLY A 153 -13.74 0.96 -11.82
C GLY A 153 -14.59 0.18 -12.84
N ALA A 154 -14.41 0.46 -14.12
CA ALA A 154 -15.09 -0.26 -15.20
C ALA A 154 -14.68 -1.73 -15.35
N PHE A 155 -13.53 -2.11 -14.81
CA PHE A 155 -12.95 -3.46 -14.88
C PHE A 155 -13.01 -4.20 -13.55
N LEU A 156 -13.46 -3.54 -12.49
CA LEU A 156 -13.65 -4.19 -11.20
C LEU A 156 -14.76 -5.22 -11.30
N SER A 157 -14.53 -6.36 -10.69
CA SER A 157 -15.38 -7.52 -10.82
C SER A 157 -16.86 -7.18 -10.65
N ALA A 158 -17.68 -7.95 -11.34
CA ALA A 158 -19.14 -7.88 -11.34
C ALA A 158 -19.82 -8.05 -9.97
N LYS A 159 -19.08 -8.00 -8.85
CA LYS A 159 -19.69 -7.99 -7.51
C LYS A 159 -20.37 -6.63 -7.31
N PRO A 160 -21.71 -6.59 -7.23
CA PRO A 160 -22.43 -5.36 -6.96
C PRO A 160 -21.88 -4.69 -5.69
N GLY A 161 -21.65 -3.38 -5.75
CA GLY A 161 -21.18 -2.61 -4.61
C GLY A 161 -19.66 -2.66 -4.32
N TYR A 162 -18.85 -3.43 -5.07
CA TYR A 162 -17.40 -3.48 -4.82
C TYR A 162 -16.71 -2.13 -5.06
N LEU A 163 -17.04 -1.46 -6.15
CA LEU A 163 -16.50 -0.12 -6.44
C LEU A 163 -16.91 0.90 -5.36
N GLU A 164 -18.14 0.82 -4.86
CA GLU A 164 -18.61 1.68 -3.76
C GLU A 164 -17.81 1.40 -2.48
N GLN A 165 -17.54 0.13 -2.20
CA GLN A 165 -16.69 -0.26 -1.08
C GLN A 165 -15.27 0.28 -1.21
N VAL A 166 -14.64 0.16 -2.38
CA VAL A 166 -13.30 0.69 -2.67
C VAL A 166 -13.29 2.22 -2.50
N ASN A 167 -14.27 2.92 -3.04
CA ASN A 167 -14.42 4.37 -2.87
C ASN A 167 -14.60 4.75 -1.38
N THR A 168 -15.35 3.97 -0.64
CA THR A 168 -15.54 4.18 0.81
C THR A 168 -14.20 4.03 1.54
N PHE A 169 -13.44 2.97 1.27
CA PHE A 169 -12.12 2.78 1.87
C PHE A 169 -11.15 3.89 1.48
N ARG A 170 -11.12 4.27 0.20
CA ARG A 170 -10.31 5.39 -0.28
C ARG A 170 -10.60 6.68 0.49
N LYS A 171 -11.87 7.05 0.63
CA LYS A 171 -12.27 8.22 1.40
C LYS A 171 -11.82 8.13 2.85
N MET A 172 -11.98 6.96 3.48
CA MET A 172 -11.54 6.72 4.85
C MET A 172 -10.05 6.98 5.02
N PHE A 173 -9.21 6.44 4.13
CA PHE A 173 -7.77 6.63 4.19
C PHE A 173 -7.35 8.06 3.85
N LEU A 174 -7.99 8.72 2.89
CA LEU A 174 -7.74 10.14 2.61
C LEU A 174 -8.06 11.02 3.83
N ASP A 175 -9.18 10.77 4.50
CA ASP A 175 -9.53 11.47 5.73
C ASP A 175 -8.45 11.22 6.82
N LEU A 176 -8.00 9.97 6.96
CA LEU A 176 -6.98 9.58 7.93
C LEU A 176 -5.65 10.31 7.66
N TYR A 177 -5.17 10.28 6.41
CA TYR A 177 -3.94 10.98 6.01
C TYR A 177 -4.06 12.49 6.12
N GLY A 178 -5.23 13.06 5.84
CA GLY A 178 -5.51 14.47 6.04
C GLY A 178 -5.25 14.91 7.49
N TRP A 179 -5.56 14.06 8.46
CA TRP A 179 -5.31 14.38 9.87
C TRP A 179 -3.83 14.38 10.24
N PHE A 180 -3.04 13.51 9.61
CA PHE A 180 -1.60 13.42 9.88
C PHE A 180 -0.79 14.58 9.29
N ARG A 181 -1.36 15.33 8.35
CA ARG A 181 -0.72 16.50 7.73
C ARG A 181 -0.84 17.78 8.55
N TYR A 182 -1.63 17.78 9.62
CA TYR A 182 -1.77 18.98 10.43
C TYR A 182 -0.55 19.19 11.34
N PRO A 183 0.06 20.41 11.34
CA PRO A 183 1.15 20.75 12.26
C PRO A 183 0.71 20.50 13.72
N GLY A 184 1.54 19.80 14.47
CA GLY A 184 1.25 19.46 15.87
C GLY A 184 0.60 18.11 16.10
N TYR A 185 0.19 17.40 15.05
CA TYR A 185 -0.25 16.01 15.16
C TYR A 185 0.97 15.10 15.35
N ARG A 186 1.16 14.62 16.58
CA ARG A 186 2.20 13.62 16.85
C ARG A 186 1.61 12.23 16.67
N ILE A 187 1.92 11.64 15.56
CA ILE A 187 1.42 10.32 15.14
C ILE A 187 1.75 9.22 16.16
N TRP A 188 2.91 9.30 16.82
CA TRP A 188 3.34 8.38 17.87
C TRP A 188 2.63 8.56 19.22
N GLN A 189 2.04 9.69 19.46
CA GLN A 189 1.24 9.92 20.67
C GLN A 189 -0.19 9.42 20.50
N GLY A 190 -0.42 8.75 19.38
CA GLY A 190 -1.77 8.50 18.96
C GLY A 190 -2.45 9.80 18.57
N ILE A 191 -3.52 9.71 17.85
CA ILE A 191 -4.48 10.80 17.77
C ILE A 191 -4.70 11.24 19.20
N SER A 192 -4.50 12.52 19.43
CA SER A 192 -4.68 13.05 20.77
C SER A 192 -5.94 12.44 21.37
N VAL A 193 -5.77 11.60 22.37
CA VAL A 193 -6.89 10.96 23.05
C VAL A 193 -7.81 12.04 23.64
N ASP A 194 -7.34 13.29 23.62
CA ASP A 194 -8.10 14.45 23.99
C ASP A 194 -9.24 14.75 23.03
N ASN A 195 -9.09 14.38 21.75
CA ASN A 195 -10.21 14.39 20.80
C ASN A 195 -10.88 13.00 20.73
N THR A 196 -11.81 12.77 21.63
CA THR A 196 -12.59 11.52 21.75
C THR A 196 -13.26 11.11 20.44
N ARG A 197 -13.73 12.11 19.67
CA ARG A 197 -14.41 11.87 18.38
C ARG A 197 -13.45 11.32 17.34
N ASP A 198 -12.24 11.87 17.23
CA ASP A 198 -11.25 11.44 16.24
C ASP A 198 -10.65 10.08 16.59
N ALA A 199 -10.39 9.84 17.88
CA ALA A 199 -9.94 8.54 18.35
C ALA A 199 -10.98 7.44 18.03
N GLY A 200 -12.25 7.69 18.31
CA GLY A 200 -13.34 6.78 18.01
C GLY A 200 -13.52 6.54 16.51
N ARG A 201 -13.43 7.59 15.72
CA ARG A 201 -13.52 7.52 14.26
C ARG A 201 -12.39 6.68 13.67
N THR A 202 -11.15 6.89 14.11
CA THR A 202 -9.99 6.10 13.68
C THR A 202 -10.15 4.62 13.98
N LEU A 203 -10.52 4.28 15.21
CA LEU A 203 -10.75 2.88 15.59
C LEU A 203 -11.82 2.23 14.72
N LYS A 204 -12.95 2.93 14.50
CA LYS A 204 -14.03 2.45 13.65
C LYS A 204 -13.56 2.21 12.20
N MET A 205 -12.80 3.15 11.65
CA MET A 205 -12.28 3.05 10.27
C MET A 205 -11.35 1.87 10.11
N LEU A 206 -10.35 1.74 10.95
CA LEU A 206 -9.39 0.62 10.92
C LEU A 206 -10.12 -0.71 11.10
N ARG A 207 -10.99 -0.81 12.08
CA ARG A 207 -11.79 -2.02 12.31
C ARG A 207 -12.62 -2.40 11.08
N THR A 208 -13.29 -1.43 10.46
CA THR A 208 -14.12 -1.65 9.27
C THR A 208 -13.28 -2.08 8.07
N PHE A 209 -12.16 -1.40 7.85
CA PHE A 209 -11.25 -1.73 6.74
C PHE A 209 -10.74 -3.17 6.85
N TYR A 210 -10.31 -3.59 8.03
CA TYR A 210 -9.83 -4.96 8.27
C TYR A 210 -10.96 -5.98 8.46
N GLY A 211 -12.22 -5.59 8.29
CA GLY A 211 -13.36 -6.51 8.37
C GLY A 211 -13.59 -7.13 9.75
N LYS A 212 -13.11 -6.49 10.83
CA LYS A 212 -13.25 -7.02 12.19
C LYS A 212 -14.62 -6.68 12.76
N ALA A 213 -15.38 -7.70 13.19
CA ALA A 213 -16.56 -7.52 14.02
C ALA A 213 -16.14 -6.93 15.39
N ARG A 214 -17.04 -6.17 16.05
CA ARG A 214 -16.72 -5.56 17.35
C ARG A 214 -16.35 -6.59 18.40
N GLU A 215 -17.03 -7.71 18.37
CA GLU A 215 -16.82 -8.82 19.30
C GLU A 215 -15.39 -9.36 19.24
N ASN A 216 -14.79 -9.39 18.05
CA ASN A 216 -13.44 -9.88 17.82
C ASN A 216 -12.39 -8.78 17.93
N ALA A 217 -12.80 -7.53 17.79
CA ALA A 217 -11.91 -6.38 17.74
C ALA A 217 -11.46 -5.87 19.13
N VAL A 218 -11.97 -6.44 20.19
CA VAL A 218 -11.71 -6.01 21.57
C VAL A 218 -10.64 -6.81 22.30
N TYR A 219 -10.05 -7.79 21.64
CA TYR A 219 -9.05 -8.69 22.23
C TYR A 219 -7.63 -8.29 21.84
N ASP A 220 -6.67 -8.47 22.73
CA ASP A 220 -5.23 -8.47 22.48
C ASP A 220 -4.69 -9.85 22.88
N GLY A 221 -4.57 -10.74 21.90
CA GLY A 221 -4.45 -12.18 22.17
C GLY A 221 -5.73 -12.69 22.84
N ASP A 222 -5.61 -13.38 23.96
CA ASP A 222 -6.74 -13.91 24.72
C ASP A 222 -7.30 -12.92 25.77
N LYS A 223 -6.72 -11.70 25.85
CA LYS A 223 -7.10 -10.70 26.84
C LYS A 223 -8.05 -9.66 26.26
N ILE A 224 -9.16 -9.43 26.96
CA ILE A 224 -10.08 -8.34 26.62
C ILE A 224 -9.43 -7.01 26.98
N VAL A 225 -9.32 -6.10 26.00
CA VAL A 225 -8.82 -4.73 26.19
C VAL A 225 -9.94 -3.82 26.69
N ILE A 226 -11.09 -3.88 26.03
CA ILE A 226 -12.34 -3.20 26.40
C ILE A 226 -13.52 -4.08 25.98
N THR A 227 -14.71 -3.87 26.55
CA THR A 227 -15.89 -4.61 26.11
C THR A 227 -16.40 -4.14 24.73
N PRO A 228 -17.12 -4.96 23.96
CA PRO A 228 -17.72 -4.54 22.69
C PRO A 228 -18.63 -3.30 22.84
N ARG A 229 -19.37 -3.21 23.93
CA ARG A 229 -20.21 -2.05 24.27
C ARG A 229 -19.38 -0.78 24.53
N GLN A 230 -18.24 -0.93 25.20
CA GLN A 230 -17.32 0.20 25.39
C GLN A 230 -16.70 0.63 24.07
N LEU A 231 -16.29 -0.32 23.21
CA LEU A 231 -15.79 0.01 21.88
C LEU A 231 -16.83 0.76 21.04
N GLU A 232 -18.09 0.32 21.07
CA GLU A 232 -19.18 1.01 20.38
C GLU A 232 -19.33 2.47 20.86
N ARG A 233 -19.27 2.71 22.17
CA ARG A 233 -19.36 4.07 22.74
C ARG A 233 -18.17 4.93 22.36
N VAL A 234 -16.95 4.34 22.30
CA VAL A 234 -15.75 5.01 21.82
C VAL A 234 -15.88 5.36 20.34
N GLU A 235 -16.31 4.43 19.50
CA GLU A 235 -16.51 4.64 18.04
C GLU A 235 -17.56 5.73 17.74
N LYS A 236 -18.53 5.92 18.63
CA LYS A 236 -19.54 6.97 18.56
C LYS A 236 -19.06 8.33 19.14
N GLY A 237 -17.85 8.37 19.71
CA GLY A 237 -17.33 9.56 20.37
C GLY A 237 -18.01 9.88 21.72
N LEU A 238 -18.72 8.92 22.30
CA LEU A 238 -19.44 9.05 23.57
C LEU A 238 -18.60 8.69 24.80
N HIS A 239 -17.43 8.10 24.57
CA HIS A 239 -16.54 7.68 25.64
C HIS A 239 -15.09 7.87 25.21
N LYS A 240 -14.28 8.43 26.12
CA LYS A 240 -12.85 8.60 25.91
C LYS A 240 -12.12 7.31 26.27
N PRO A 241 -11.42 6.64 25.34
CA PRO A 241 -10.59 5.50 25.69
C PRO A 241 -9.37 5.97 26.47
N SER A 242 -8.86 5.14 27.38
CA SER A 242 -7.54 5.40 27.94
C SER A 242 -6.49 5.29 26.84
N TYR A 243 -5.39 6.04 26.93
CA TYR A 243 -4.28 5.97 25.98
C TYR A 243 -3.78 4.52 25.80
N ARG A 244 -3.64 3.78 26.92
CA ARG A 244 -3.21 2.39 26.91
C ARG A 244 -4.15 1.48 26.10
N ASN A 245 -5.45 1.66 26.27
CA ASN A 245 -6.44 0.84 25.53
C ASN A 245 -6.49 1.22 24.06
N TYR A 246 -6.43 2.54 23.77
CA TYR A 246 -6.36 3.03 22.40
C TYR A 246 -5.13 2.47 21.67
N ASP A 247 -3.93 2.61 22.25
CA ASP A 247 -2.68 2.10 21.68
C ASP A 247 -2.72 0.60 21.42
N LYS A 248 -3.26 -0.19 22.35
CA LYS A 248 -3.45 -1.63 22.16
C LYS A 248 -4.39 -1.95 21.01
N LEU A 249 -5.53 -1.26 20.90
CA LEU A 249 -6.49 -1.51 19.83
C LEU A 249 -5.93 -1.12 18.46
N VAL A 250 -5.28 0.04 18.35
CA VAL A 250 -4.62 0.48 17.11
C VAL A 250 -3.55 -0.52 16.68
N LYS A 251 -2.68 -0.93 17.60
CA LYS A 251 -1.65 -1.95 17.32
C LYS A 251 -2.23 -3.28 16.87
N GLN A 252 -3.35 -3.67 17.46
CA GLN A 252 -4.03 -4.91 17.09
C GLN A 252 -4.69 -4.82 15.72
N TYR A 253 -5.29 -3.69 15.36
CA TYR A 253 -5.94 -3.52 14.07
C TYR A 253 -4.93 -3.46 12.93
N GLY A 254 -3.78 -2.85 13.18
CA GLY A 254 -2.72 -2.71 12.21
C GLY A 254 -1.51 -3.62 12.44
N LYS A 255 -1.67 -4.76 13.12
CA LYS A 255 -0.59 -5.74 13.30
C LYS A 255 -0.15 -6.33 11.97
N SER A 256 0.72 -5.63 11.29
CA SER A 256 1.57 -6.19 10.28
C SER A 256 2.96 -6.31 10.87
N GLY A 257 3.39 -7.50 11.10
CA GLY A 257 4.76 -7.91 11.14
C GLY A 257 5.75 -7.25 12.09
N GLY A 258 5.36 -6.84 13.27
CA GLY A 258 6.28 -6.25 14.24
C GLY A 258 6.47 -4.74 14.10
N TRP A 259 5.82 -4.11 13.18
CA TRP A 259 5.80 -2.65 13.06
C TRP A 259 4.77 -2.07 14.02
N ASN A 260 5.24 -1.17 14.88
CA ASN A 260 4.41 -0.61 15.94
C ASN A 260 3.47 0.51 15.49
N MET A 261 3.50 0.90 14.20
CA MET A 261 2.78 2.07 13.73
C MET A 261 2.21 1.87 12.32
N PRO A 262 1.02 1.29 12.24
CA PRO A 262 0.38 0.91 11.00
C PRO A 262 0.14 2.03 10.00
N LEU A 263 0.07 3.26 10.47
CA LEU A 263 -0.28 4.40 9.63
C LEU A 263 0.92 5.19 9.11
N LEU A 264 2.13 4.85 9.57
CA LEU A 264 3.35 5.57 9.20
C LEU A 264 4.16 4.90 8.10
N GLU A 265 3.89 3.65 7.82
CA GLU A 265 4.41 2.95 6.64
C GLU A 265 3.73 3.43 5.37
N THR A 266 3.07 4.55 5.46
CA THR A 266 2.52 5.12 4.28
C THR A 266 3.64 5.72 3.50
N ASP A 267 3.81 5.23 2.39
CA ASP A 267 4.48 5.56 1.17
C ASP A 267 4.72 7.03 0.86
N SER A 268 4.39 7.94 1.74
CA SER A 268 4.73 9.31 1.48
C SER A 268 6.14 9.53 1.99
N LEU A 269 7.10 9.48 1.08
CA LEU A 269 8.37 10.19 1.20
C LEU A 269 8.15 11.61 1.77
N GLU A 270 7.02 12.24 1.49
CA GLU A 270 6.59 13.49 2.10
C GLU A 270 6.47 13.44 3.62
N VAL A 271 6.05 12.32 4.21
CA VAL A 271 6.02 12.15 5.67
C VAL A 271 7.42 11.92 6.22
N LEU A 272 8.28 11.24 5.47
CA LEU A 272 9.69 11.07 5.84
C LEU A 272 10.47 12.38 5.75
N ASP A 273 10.23 13.19 4.71
CA ASP A 273 10.86 14.50 4.55
C ASP A 273 10.45 15.47 5.65
N GLN A 274 9.22 15.45 6.09
CA GLN A 274 8.78 16.27 7.23
C GLN A 274 9.42 15.86 8.56
N ARG A 275 9.90 14.61 8.69
CA ARG A 275 10.62 14.14 9.89
C ARG A 275 12.08 14.56 9.92
N GLN A 276 12.69 14.78 8.77
CA GLN A 276 14.07 15.27 8.66
C GLN A 276 14.17 16.77 8.89
N LEU A 277 13.03 17.48 8.91
CA LEU A 277 12.94 18.92 9.11
C LEU A 277 12.57 19.32 10.55
N ILE A 278 12.47 18.36 11.48
CA ILE A 278 12.29 18.56 12.93
C ILE A 278 13.48 17.98 13.69
#